data_d988515ccfe102f2a57d0d0a0b3bf3db
#
_entry.id   d988515ccfe102f2a57d0d0a0b3bf3db
#
_cell.length_a   1.000
_cell.length_b   1.000
_cell.length_c   1.000
_cell.angle_alpha   90.00
_cell.angle_beta   90.00
_cell.angle_gamma   90.00
#
_symmetry.space_group_name_H-M   'P 1'
#
loop_
_entity.id
_entity.type
_entity.pdbx_description
1 polymer ?
#
loop_
_entity_poly.entity_id
_entity_poly.type
_entity_poly.pdbx_seq_one_letter_code
_entity_poly.pdbx_strand_id
1 'polypeptide(L)'
;MFALWMFGSTMENLWGPAKFLAFYLVCGFGAGLTQTIALTYDLSQYNEMFAAGQIDAAKLFALTNGSTLGASGAVMGIFAAFAYTFPNSQMIILPIPFPIKAKWALLGMGVLDVLGGILSESTGIAHFAHLGGAAVGIIIVMIWNKRNRRDFY
;
A
#
# COMPACT_ATOMS: atom_id res chain seq x y z
N MET A 1 -4.72 8.12 8.99
CA MET A 1 -3.82 8.68 10.04
C MET A 1 -3.75 7.81 11.30
N PHE A 2 -4.84 7.19 11.77
CA PHE A 2 -4.82 6.31 12.93
C PHE A 2 -3.83 5.12 12.78
N ALA A 3 -3.84 4.44 11.63
CA ALA A 3 -2.91 3.35 11.34
C ALA A 3 -1.43 3.81 11.35
N LEU A 4 -1.15 5.00 10.83
CA LEU A 4 0.19 5.59 10.89
C LEU A 4 0.63 5.82 12.33
N TRP A 5 -0.25 6.33 13.18
CA TRP A 5 0.06 6.53 14.60
C TRP A 5 0.30 5.19 15.31
N MET A 6 -0.57 4.20 15.08
CA MET A 6 -0.52 2.90 15.77
C MET A 6 0.71 2.08 15.39
N PHE A 7 0.97 1.91 14.09
CA PHE A 7 2.11 1.12 13.60
C PHE A 7 3.38 1.94 13.50
N GLY A 8 3.24 3.22 13.10
CA GLY A 8 4.37 4.12 12.90
C GLY A 8 5.12 4.41 14.19
N SER A 9 4.43 4.68 15.31
CA SER A 9 5.09 4.91 16.60
C SER A 9 5.92 3.72 17.06
N THR A 10 5.43 2.49 16.84
CA THR A 10 6.20 1.28 17.17
C THR A 10 7.46 1.15 16.30
N MET A 11 7.32 1.39 15.00
CA MET A 11 8.45 1.29 14.09
C MET A 11 9.45 2.43 14.25
N GLU A 12 8.98 3.65 14.56
CA GLU A 12 9.82 4.80 14.88
C GLU A 12 10.64 4.56 16.15
N ASN A 13 10.02 4.03 17.20
CA ASN A 13 10.71 3.67 18.44
C ASN A 13 11.78 2.60 18.21
N LEU A 14 11.55 1.67 17.27
CA LEU A 14 12.50 0.60 16.96
C LEU A 14 13.69 1.10 16.12
N TRP A 15 13.45 1.98 15.14
CA TRP A 15 14.48 2.38 14.16
C TRP A 15 15.07 3.77 14.40
N GLY A 16 14.42 4.58 15.23
CA GLY A 16 14.67 5.99 15.37
C GLY A 16 14.03 6.86 14.27
N PRO A 17 13.83 8.16 14.54
CA PRO A 17 13.02 9.05 13.70
C PRO A 17 13.59 9.21 12.28
N ALA A 18 14.92 9.31 12.14
CA ALA A 18 15.54 9.53 10.83
C ALA A 18 15.35 8.33 9.88
N LYS A 19 15.56 7.11 10.38
CA LYS A 19 15.35 5.89 9.58
C LYS A 19 13.87 5.66 9.27
N PHE A 20 13.00 5.94 10.24
CA PHE A 20 11.55 5.85 10.07
C PHE A 20 11.07 6.81 8.97
N LEU A 21 11.50 8.07 9.02
CA LEU A 21 11.14 9.06 8.00
C LEU A 21 11.63 8.66 6.61
N ALA A 22 12.89 8.24 6.49
CA ALA A 22 13.45 7.77 5.22
C ALA A 22 12.67 6.57 4.68
N PHE A 23 12.34 5.59 5.54
CA PHE A 23 11.52 4.43 5.18
C PHE A 23 10.14 4.85 4.66
N TYR A 24 9.45 5.74 5.39
CA TYR A 24 8.14 6.27 5.02
C TYR A 24 8.16 6.92 3.64
N LEU A 25 9.14 7.79 3.39
CA LEU A 25 9.28 8.49 2.11
C LEU A 25 9.57 7.53 0.95
N VAL A 26 10.45 6.55 1.15
CA VAL A 26 10.76 5.54 0.12
C VAL A 26 9.55 4.66 -0.19
N CYS A 27 8.79 4.23 0.82
CA CYS A 27 7.53 3.50 0.62
C CYS A 27 6.50 4.35 -0.14
N GLY A 28 6.39 5.63 0.19
CA GLY A 28 5.50 6.57 -0.50
C GLY A 28 5.89 6.76 -1.96
N PHE A 29 7.19 6.91 -2.25
CA PHE A 29 7.69 7.00 -3.61
C PHE A 29 7.42 5.71 -4.41
N GLY A 30 7.70 4.54 -3.81
CA GLY A 30 7.42 3.25 -4.42
C GLY A 30 5.92 3.03 -4.70
N ALA A 31 5.06 3.43 -3.77
CA ALA A 31 3.61 3.40 -3.95
C ALA A 31 3.15 4.30 -5.11
N GLY A 32 3.68 5.52 -5.19
CA GLY A 32 3.40 6.45 -6.28
C GLY A 32 3.85 5.92 -7.63
N LEU A 33 5.05 5.34 -7.69
CA LEU A 33 5.58 4.76 -8.93
C LEU A 33 4.70 3.60 -9.43
N THR A 34 4.32 2.69 -8.55
CA THR A 34 3.47 1.54 -8.89
C THR A 34 2.10 2.01 -9.38
N GLN A 35 1.51 3.00 -8.69
CA GLN A 35 0.23 3.58 -9.11
C GLN A 35 0.33 4.28 -10.46
N THR A 36 1.41 5.01 -10.73
CA THR A 36 1.61 5.67 -12.03
C THR A 36 1.70 4.66 -13.17
N ILE A 37 2.40 3.54 -12.96
CA ILE A 37 2.48 2.46 -13.95
C ILE A 37 1.09 1.88 -14.22
N ALA A 38 0.31 1.58 -13.17
CA ALA A 38 -1.05 1.07 -13.31
C ALA A 38 -1.95 2.04 -14.06
N LEU A 39 -1.95 3.33 -13.68
CA LEU A 39 -2.73 4.37 -14.36
C LEU A 39 -2.35 4.54 -15.83
N THR A 40 -1.07 4.42 -16.17
CA THR A 40 -0.63 4.51 -17.57
C THR A 40 -1.18 3.35 -18.40
N TYR A 41 -1.23 2.16 -17.82
CA TYR A 41 -1.84 0.98 -18.46
C TYR A 41 -3.35 1.17 -18.63
N ASP A 42 -4.06 1.59 -17.59
CA ASP A 42 -5.51 1.83 -17.64
C ASP A 42 -5.86 2.91 -18.67
N LEU A 43 -5.07 4.00 -18.72
CA LEU A 43 -5.27 5.08 -19.66
C LEU A 43 -5.14 4.60 -21.13
N SER A 44 -4.20 3.70 -21.43
CA SER A 44 -4.07 3.12 -22.76
C SER A 44 -5.32 2.32 -23.14
N GLN A 45 -5.84 1.51 -22.23
CA GLN A 45 -7.07 0.75 -22.43
C GLN A 45 -8.29 1.65 -22.65
N TYR A 46 -8.45 2.69 -21.84
CA TYR A 46 -9.59 3.63 -21.99
C TYR A 46 -9.53 4.39 -23.32
N ASN A 47 -8.35 4.77 -23.80
CA ASN A 47 -8.19 5.40 -25.11
C ASN A 47 -8.54 4.44 -26.25
N GLU A 48 -8.19 3.16 -26.17
CA GLU A 48 -8.60 2.15 -27.14
C GLU A 48 -10.12 1.93 -27.15
N MET A 49 -10.74 1.85 -25.97
CA MET A 49 -12.20 1.75 -25.84
C MET A 49 -12.92 2.96 -26.42
N PHE A 50 -12.39 4.16 -26.22
CA PHE A 50 -12.92 5.37 -26.81
C PHE A 50 -12.78 5.38 -28.34
N ALA A 51 -11.62 5.00 -28.88
CA ALA A 51 -11.40 4.90 -30.30
C ALA A 51 -12.30 3.85 -30.98
N ALA A 52 -12.62 2.75 -30.24
CA ALA A 52 -13.56 1.73 -30.69
C ALA A 52 -15.04 2.12 -30.54
N GLY A 53 -15.35 3.32 -30.02
CA GLY A 53 -16.73 3.77 -29.79
C GLY A 53 -17.47 3.07 -28.65
N GLN A 54 -16.75 2.36 -27.77
CA GLN A 54 -17.33 1.63 -26.63
C GLN A 54 -17.65 2.52 -25.44
N ILE A 55 -16.96 3.65 -25.32
CA ILE A 55 -17.23 4.68 -24.31
C ILE A 55 -17.30 6.06 -24.97
N ASP A 56 -18.04 6.96 -24.35
CA ASP A 56 -18.14 8.34 -24.78
C ASP A 56 -17.05 9.23 -24.13
N ALA A 57 -16.94 10.47 -24.61
CA ALA A 57 -15.98 11.44 -24.09
C ALA A 57 -16.22 11.79 -22.61
N ALA A 58 -17.48 11.79 -22.16
CA ALA A 58 -17.81 12.07 -20.77
C ALA A 58 -17.36 10.94 -19.84
N LYS A 59 -17.54 9.70 -20.27
CA LYS A 59 -17.04 8.52 -19.53
C LYS A 59 -15.52 8.47 -19.52
N LEU A 60 -14.86 8.72 -20.65
CA LEU A 60 -13.40 8.81 -20.71
C LEU A 60 -12.88 9.89 -19.75
N PHE A 61 -13.48 11.08 -19.75
CA PHE A 61 -13.10 12.15 -18.84
C PHE A 61 -13.27 11.75 -17.36
N ALA A 62 -14.37 11.09 -17.00
CA ALA A 62 -14.62 10.64 -15.64
C ALA A 62 -13.59 9.58 -15.17
N LEU A 63 -13.21 8.65 -16.05
CA LEU A 63 -12.23 7.60 -15.75
C LEU A 63 -10.80 8.15 -15.62
N THR A 64 -10.43 9.14 -16.43
CA THR A 64 -9.08 9.72 -16.46
C THR A 64 -8.83 10.80 -15.42
N ASN A 65 -9.89 11.47 -14.93
CA ASN A 65 -9.78 12.53 -13.92
C ASN A 65 -10.05 12.05 -12.49
N GLY A 66 -10.07 10.74 -12.25
CA GLY A 66 -10.11 10.16 -10.89
C GLY A 66 -8.90 10.60 -10.08
N SER A 67 -9.12 11.38 -9.01
CA SER A 67 -8.04 11.83 -8.13
C SER A 67 -7.55 10.67 -7.27
N THR A 68 -6.31 10.23 -7.48
CA THR A 68 -5.64 9.27 -6.63
C THR A 68 -4.76 10.02 -5.64
N LEU A 69 -5.29 10.31 -4.46
CA LEU A 69 -4.59 11.08 -3.43
C LEU A 69 -4.43 10.25 -2.15
N GLY A 70 -3.23 10.26 -1.59
CA GLY A 70 -3.03 9.87 -0.22
C GLY A 70 -1.69 9.22 0.12
N ALA A 71 -1.27 9.48 1.34
CA ALA A 71 -0.12 8.83 1.98
C ALA A 71 -0.41 7.34 2.33
N SER A 72 -1.58 6.79 1.93
CA SER A 72 -2.02 5.44 2.32
C SER A 72 -1.07 4.34 1.86
N GLY A 73 -0.45 4.49 0.68
CA GLY A 73 0.55 3.55 0.20
C GLY A 73 1.81 3.52 1.08
N ALA A 74 2.29 4.68 1.54
CA ALA A 74 3.40 4.74 2.50
C ALA A 74 3.03 4.13 3.85
N VAL A 75 1.80 4.38 4.32
CA VAL A 75 1.25 3.78 5.55
C VAL A 75 1.15 2.26 5.41
N MET A 76 0.77 1.77 4.22
CA MET A 76 0.73 0.34 3.93
C MET A 76 2.12 -0.30 3.98
N GLY A 77 3.15 0.43 3.53
CA GLY A 77 4.56 0.04 3.70
C GLY A 77 4.97 -0.10 5.17
N ILE A 78 4.56 0.84 6.03
CA ILE A 78 4.80 0.75 7.48
C ILE A 78 4.07 -0.45 8.09
N PHE A 79 2.80 -0.66 7.72
CA PHE A 79 2.03 -1.80 8.20
C PHE A 79 2.67 -3.13 7.76
N ALA A 80 3.15 -3.22 6.53
CA ALA A 80 3.85 -4.39 6.02
C ALA A 80 5.15 -4.66 6.79
N ALA A 81 5.92 -3.61 7.09
CA ALA A 81 7.12 -3.69 7.91
C ALA A 81 6.82 -4.15 9.35
N PHE A 82 5.75 -3.62 9.96
CA PHE A 82 5.28 -4.04 11.27
C PHE A 82 4.86 -5.52 11.27
N ALA A 83 4.05 -5.94 10.30
CA ALA A 83 3.58 -7.31 10.19
C ALA A 83 4.73 -8.31 9.92
N TYR A 84 5.76 -7.89 9.18
CA TYR A 84 6.98 -8.68 8.97
C TYR A 84 7.80 -8.81 10.25
N THR A 85 7.96 -7.72 11.01
CA THR A 85 8.77 -7.68 12.24
C THR A 85 8.06 -8.37 13.41
N PHE A 86 6.74 -8.18 13.50
CA PHE A 86 5.90 -8.70 14.58
C PHE A 86 4.72 -9.56 14.06
N PRO A 87 4.98 -10.68 13.37
CA PRO A 87 3.95 -11.42 12.63
C PRO A 87 2.84 -12.01 13.49
N ASN A 88 3.11 -12.27 14.77
CA ASN A 88 2.17 -12.84 15.72
C ASN A 88 1.52 -11.80 16.63
N SER A 89 1.84 -10.52 16.47
CA SER A 89 1.19 -9.44 17.20
C SER A 89 -0.30 -9.42 16.87
N GLN A 90 -1.14 -9.37 17.90
CA GLN A 90 -2.59 -9.33 17.78
C GLN A 90 -3.05 -7.88 17.71
N MET A 91 -3.95 -7.60 16.76
CA MET A 91 -4.57 -6.29 16.58
C MET A 91 -6.06 -6.45 16.33
N ILE A 92 -6.84 -5.48 16.77
CA ILE A 92 -8.28 -5.39 16.48
C ILE A 92 -8.45 -4.44 15.30
N ILE A 93 -9.03 -4.93 14.23
CA ILE A 93 -9.35 -4.14 13.03
C ILE A 93 -10.85 -3.94 12.99
N LEU A 94 -11.31 -2.71 13.20
CA LEU A 94 -12.73 -2.39 13.10
C LEU A 94 -13.25 -2.63 11.67
N PRO A 95 -14.41 -3.26 11.51
CA PRO A 95 -15.42 -3.64 12.51
C PRO A 95 -15.28 -5.06 13.09
N ILE A 96 -14.16 -5.74 12.92
CA ILE A 96 -13.97 -7.14 13.34
C ILE A 96 -13.73 -7.17 14.86
N PRO A 97 -14.63 -7.81 15.67
CA PRO A 97 -14.58 -7.72 17.13
C PRO A 97 -13.59 -8.69 17.81
N PHE A 98 -12.79 -9.40 17.04
CA PHE A 98 -11.80 -10.35 17.56
C PHE A 98 -10.38 -10.01 17.07
N PRO A 99 -9.35 -10.33 17.88
CA PRO A 99 -7.97 -10.02 17.54
C PRO A 99 -7.46 -10.89 16.39
N ILE A 100 -6.87 -10.25 15.39
CA ILE A 100 -6.25 -10.89 14.22
C ILE A 100 -4.73 -10.71 14.31
N LYS A 101 -3.96 -11.73 13.97
CA LYS A 101 -2.49 -11.61 13.90
C LYS A 101 -2.09 -10.72 12.72
N ALA A 102 -1.07 -9.88 12.92
CA ALA A 102 -0.59 -8.91 11.95
C ALA A 102 -0.32 -9.51 10.56
N LYS A 103 0.27 -10.69 10.49
CA LYS A 103 0.53 -11.41 9.23
C LYS A 103 -0.73 -11.73 8.44
N TRP A 104 -1.82 -12.12 9.12
CA TRP A 104 -3.09 -12.44 8.47
C TRP A 104 -3.85 -11.18 8.06
N ALA A 105 -3.74 -10.13 8.85
CA ALA A 105 -4.30 -8.82 8.52
C ALA A 105 -3.63 -8.24 7.25
N LEU A 106 -2.30 -8.30 7.17
CA LEU A 106 -1.55 -7.87 5.98
C LEU A 106 -1.93 -8.69 4.74
N LEU A 107 -2.00 -10.03 4.88
CA LEU A 107 -2.37 -10.91 3.78
C LEU A 107 -3.80 -10.61 3.30
N GLY A 108 -4.74 -10.47 4.22
CA GLY A 108 -6.14 -10.16 3.90
C GLY A 108 -6.29 -8.82 3.17
N MET A 109 -5.62 -7.78 3.64
CA MET A 109 -5.61 -6.47 2.97
C MET A 109 -4.97 -6.56 1.58
N GLY A 110 -3.84 -7.27 1.44
CA GLY A 110 -3.21 -7.48 0.15
C GLY A 110 -4.12 -8.20 -0.87
N VAL A 111 -4.85 -9.24 -0.42
CA VAL A 111 -5.84 -9.93 -1.27
C VAL A 111 -6.98 -8.99 -1.66
N LEU A 112 -7.50 -8.19 -0.73
CA LEU A 112 -8.56 -7.21 -1.02
C LEU A 112 -8.07 -6.13 -2.00
N ASP A 113 -6.83 -5.67 -1.88
CA ASP A 113 -6.25 -4.70 -2.81
C ASP A 113 -6.06 -5.30 -4.22
N VAL A 114 -5.62 -6.55 -4.33
CA VAL A 114 -5.52 -7.23 -5.63
C VAL A 114 -6.90 -7.39 -6.27
N LEU A 115 -7.88 -7.89 -5.51
CA LEU A 115 -9.25 -8.07 -6.01
C LEU A 115 -9.88 -6.72 -6.36
N GLY A 116 -9.71 -5.71 -5.51
CA GLY A 116 -10.21 -4.37 -5.76
C GLY A 116 -9.59 -3.73 -7.01
N GLY A 117 -8.28 -3.91 -7.22
CA GLY A 117 -7.59 -3.40 -8.41
C GLY A 117 -8.01 -4.07 -9.72
N ILE A 118 -8.43 -5.35 -9.66
CA ILE A 118 -8.84 -6.11 -10.86
C ILE A 118 -10.35 -5.96 -11.13
N LEU A 119 -11.19 -5.96 -10.09
CA LEU A 119 -12.65 -6.04 -10.24
C LEU A 119 -13.33 -4.68 -10.30
N SER A 120 -12.65 -3.60 -9.94
CA SER A 120 -13.29 -2.30 -9.72
C SER A 120 -12.88 -1.29 -10.77
N GLU A 121 -13.81 -0.89 -11.62
CA GLU A 121 -13.60 0.13 -12.67
C GLU A 121 -13.32 1.54 -12.13
N SER A 122 -13.66 1.85 -10.87
CA SER A 122 -13.32 3.14 -10.22
C SER A 122 -13.76 3.21 -8.76
N THR A 123 -12.99 2.66 -7.84
CA THR A 123 -13.27 2.83 -6.40
C THR A 123 -12.67 4.10 -5.79
N GLY A 124 -11.87 4.87 -6.53
CA GLY A 124 -11.11 6.00 -5.97
C GLY A 124 -10.02 5.53 -4.97
N ILE A 125 -9.87 4.23 -4.76
CA ILE A 125 -8.84 3.64 -3.89
C ILE A 125 -7.65 3.23 -4.75
N ALA A 126 -6.48 3.68 -4.36
CA ALA A 126 -5.23 3.37 -5.04
C ALA A 126 -4.71 1.98 -4.63
N HIS A 127 -5.41 0.91 -5.03
CA HIS A 127 -5.06 -0.47 -4.68
C HIS A 127 -3.61 -0.82 -5.06
N PHE A 128 -3.17 -0.43 -6.24
CA PHE A 128 -1.80 -0.67 -6.69
C PHE A 128 -0.77 0.15 -5.91
N ALA A 129 -1.13 1.34 -5.42
CA ALA A 129 -0.27 2.10 -4.51
C ALA A 129 -0.06 1.38 -3.16
N HIS A 130 -1.11 0.75 -2.63
CA HIS A 130 -1.01 -0.04 -1.40
C HIS A 130 -0.07 -1.23 -1.59
N LEU A 131 -0.25 -1.99 -2.67
CA LEU A 131 0.60 -3.14 -3.00
C LEU A 131 2.06 -2.72 -3.21
N GLY A 132 2.29 -1.62 -3.95
CA GLY A 132 3.62 -1.07 -4.18
C GLY A 132 4.30 -0.63 -2.89
N GLY A 133 3.58 0.11 -2.03
CA GLY A 133 4.08 0.52 -0.73
C GLY A 133 4.42 -0.67 0.18
N ALA A 134 3.54 -1.67 0.26
CA ALA A 134 3.76 -2.88 1.03
C ALA A 134 4.97 -3.68 0.52
N ALA A 135 5.10 -3.88 -0.79
CA ALA A 135 6.22 -4.59 -1.40
C ALA A 135 7.56 -3.91 -1.11
N VAL A 136 7.64 -2.60 -1.32
CA VAL A 136 8.86 -1.81 -1.01
C VAL A 136 9.17 -1.88 0.48
N GLY A 137 8.16 -1.76 1.34
CA GLY A 137 8.33 -1.85 2.80
C GLY A 137 8.91 -3.20 3.23
N ILE A 138 8.39 -4.30 2.73
CA ILE A 138 8.91 -5.65 3.00
C ILE A 138 10.35 -5.79 2.52
N ILE A 139 10.66 -5.36 1.29
CA ILE A 139 12.01 -5.46 0.70
C ILE A 139 13.02 -4.71 1.58
N ILE A 140 12.72 -3.48 1.97
CA ILE A 140 13.63 -2.68 2.81
C ILE A 140 13.88 -3.36 4.16
N VAL A 141 12.81 -3.82 4.84
CA VAL A 141 12.94 -4.48 6.14
C VAL A 141 13.71 -5.81 6.01
N MET A 142 13.49 -6.58 4.96
CA MET A 142 14.26 -7.79 4.70
C MET A 142 15.75 -7.50 4.53
N ILE A 143 16.10 -6.43 3.78
CA ILE A 143 17.49 -6.00 3.59
C ILE A 143 18.10 -5.56 4.93
N TRP A 144 17.38 -4.76 5.71
CA TRP A 144 17.86 -4.28 7.00
C TRP A 144 18.03 -5.43 8.00
N ASN A 145 17.05 -6.33 8.09
CA ASN A 145 17.13 -7.49 8.98
C ASN A 145 18.27 -8.44 8.59
N LYS A 146 18.57 -8.59 7.31
CA LYS A 146 19.69 -9.40 6.83
C LYS A 146 21.05 -8.80 7.20
N ARG A 147 21.15 -7.47 7.27
CA ARG A 147 22.37 -6.74 7.66
C ARG A 147 22.57 -6.71 9.18
N ASN A 148 21.48 -6.68 9.96
CA ASN A 148 21.52 -6.50 11.44
C ASN A 148 21.22 -7.81 12.20
N ARG A 149 21.40 -8.98 11.61
CA ARG A 149 21.18 -10.28 12.30
C ARG A 149 22.02 -10.48 13.57
N ARG A 150 22.95 -9.57 13.88
CA ARG A 150 23.78 -9.61 15.07
C ARG A 150 23.21 -8.89 16.30
N ASP A 151 22.15 -8.07 16.12
CA ASP A 151 21.67 -7.13 17.15
C ASP A 151 20.26 -7.46 17.69
N PHE A 152 19.65 -8.58 17.28
CA PHE A 152 18.29 -8.94 17.69
C PHE A 152 18.18 -10.25 18.49
N TYR A 153 19.30 -10.74 19.08
CA TYR A 153 19.32 -11.84 20.06
C TYR A 153 20.13 -11.43 21.29
#